data_a956a51260fc14b7c8a7b0dabd2a7056
#
_entry.id   a956a51260fc14b7c8a7b0dabd2a7056
#
_cell.length_a   1.000
_cell.length_b   1.000
_cell.length_c   1.000
_cell.angle_alpha   90.00
_cell.angle_beta   90.00
_cell.angle_gamma   90.00
#
_symmetry.space_group_name_H-M   'P 1'
#
loop_
_entity.id
_entity.type
_entity.pdbx_description
1 polymer ?
#
loop_
_entity_poly.entity_id
_entity_poly.type
_entity_poly.pdbx_seq_one_letter_code
_entity_poly.pdbx_strand_id
1 'polypeptide(L)'
;QAKANLLSAKAKVVQQDAGVRNATLTLDRMQALIKDQFVSQQDLDTALVNRDAAVALQDSLRAQVQQMTVALAQAETNLAYSYIRAPFAGYIAERNLDPGAYVSGTTASTSTVSRGILSVHDVETVRTLIEVVEKDVPLVQVGQRADVRAEAYPNEVFEGRVTRIVQALNRATRTMTVEVDLPNTDHRLKGGMFARVEVLVGKHPQAIQIPLDAVSRLEESQYVYVVKDGKAHQVPVELGARAENRVEVVKGLAGDEQ
;
A
#
# COMPACT_ATOMS: atom_id res chain seq x y z
N GLN A 1 17.37 6.15 33.26
CA GLN A 1 18.20 7.38 33.34
C GLN A 1 17.46 8.58 32.72
N ALA A 2 17.04 8.57 31.44
CA ALA A 2 16.38 9.71 30.77
C ALA A 2 15.12 10.18 31.49
N LYS A 3 14.26 9.25 31.95
CA LYS A 3 13.05 9.56 32.72
C LYS A 3 13.34 10.23 34.06
N ALA A 4 14.41 9.80 34.75
CA ALA A 4 14.84 10.43 35.99
C ALA A 4 15.36 11.85 35.77
N ASN A 5 16.13 12.07 34.69
CA ASN A 5 16.63 13.39 34.32
C ASN A 5 15.49 14.37 33.99
N LEU A 6 14.47 13.91 33.27
CA LEU A 6 13.27 14.72 32.98
C LEU A 6 12.53 15.09 34.26
N LEU A 7 12.36 14.15 35.19
CA LEU A 7 11.71 14.41 36.47
C LEU A 7 12.46 15.47 37.30
N SER A 8 13.80 15.37 37.33
CA SER A 8 14.67 16.36 38.00
C SER A 8 14.54 17.74 37.38
N ALA A 9 14.53 17.83 36.02
CA ALA A 9 14.36 19.11 35.33
C ALA A 9 12.97 19.74 35.61
N LYS A 10 11.91 18.94 35.65
CA LYS A 10 10.58 19.40 36.02
C LYS A 10 10.51 19.94 37.46
N ALA A 11 11.17 19.27 38.41
CA ALA A 11 11.22 19.71 39.79
C ALA A 11 11.92 21.08 39.91
N LYS A 12 12.97 21.35 39.14
CA LYS A 12 13.62 22.67 39.10
C LYS A 12 12.71 23.78 38.59
N VAL A 13 11.86 23.52 37.60
CA VAL A 13 10.85 24.50 37.14
C VAL A 13 9.86 24.81 38.25
N VAL A 14 9.34 23.81 38.94
CA VAL A 14 8.41 23.99 40.04
C VAL A 14 9.06 24.83 41.18
N GLN A 15 10.33 24.60 41.46
CA GLN A 15 11.08 25.40 42.44
C GLN A 15 11.17 26.88 41.99
N GLN A 16 11.50 27.11 40.70
CA GLN A 16 11.62 28.45 40.15
C GLN A 16 10.27 29.17 40.01
N ASP A 17 9.17 28.44 39.82
CA ASP A 17 7.82 29.00 39.87
C ASP A 17 7.54 29.72 41.19
N ALA A 18 8.05 29.19 42.29
CA ALA A 18 7.95 29.86 43.59
C ALA A 18 8.81 31.13 43.65
N GLY A 19 10.01 31.11 43.02
CA GLY A 19 10.89 32.28 42.86
C GLY A 19 10.22 33.41 42.10
N VAL A 20 9.62 33.11 40.95
CA VAL A 20 8.89 34.08 40.13
C VAL A 20 7.70 34.66 40.90
N ARG A 21 6.93 33.84 41.56
CA ARG A 21 5.81 34.33 42.41
C ARG A 21 6.27 35.28 43.50
N ASN A 22 7.37 34.97 44.19
CA ASN A 22 7.92 35.84 45.23
C ASN A 22 8.41 37.19 44.65
N ALA A 23 9.14 37.16 43.55
CA ALA A 23 9.62 38.36 42.86
C ALA A 23 8.43 39.23 42.37
N THR A 24 7.38 38.62 41.84
CA THR A 24 6.14 39.30 41.42
C THR A 24 5.43 39.96 42.57
N LEU A 25 5.22 39.23 43.66
CA LEU A 25 4.59 39.79 44.89
C LEU A 25 5.41 40.96 45.45
N THR A 26 6.74 40.91 45.36
CA THR A 26 7.62 42.01 45.79
C THR A 26 7.47 43.21 44.86
N LEU A 27 7.44 43.02 43.54
CA LEU A 27 7.20 44.08 42.57
C LEU A 27 5.83 44.74 42.80
N ASP A 28 4.75 43.96 42.94
CA ASP A 28 3.40 44.46 43.18
C ASP A 28 3.34 45.33 44.47
N ARG A 29 4.04 44.89 45.53
CA ARG A 29 4.15 45.65 46.78
C ARG A 29 4.91 46.99 46.55
N MET A 30 6.03 46.96 45.81
CA MET A 30 6.76 48.20 45.49
C MET A 30 5.96 49.16 44.63
N GLN A 31 5.17 48.65 43.67
CA GLN A 31 4.24 49.42 42.86
C GLN A 31 3.12 50.08 43.68
N ALA A 32 2.66 49.44 44.74
CA ALA A 32 1.68 50.05 45.63
C ALA A 32 2.30 51.15 46.50
N LEU A 33 3.46 50.91 47.10
CA LEU A 33 4.13 51.82 48.01
C LEU A 33 4.67 53.08 47.33
N ILE A 34 5.06 53.03 46.03
CA ILE A 34 5.55 54.20 45.29
C ILE A 34 4.46 55.24 45.05
N LYS A 35 3.19 54.82 44.97
CA LYS A 35 2.04 55.73 44.85
C LYS A 35 1.92 56.68 46.04
N ASP A 36 2.28 56.15 47.21
CA ASP A 36 2.25 56.89 48.47
C ASP A 36 3.60 57.50 48.83
N GLN A 37 4.58 57.46 47.89
CA GLN A 37 5.95 58.01 48.05
C GLN A 37 6.77 57.37 49.19
N PHE A 38 6.46 56.14 49.58
CA PHE A 38 7.18 55.44 50.65
C PHE A 38 8.47 54.74 50.18
N VAL A 39 8.67 54.60 48.85
CA VAL A 39 9.83 53.93 48.24
C VAL A 39 10.38 54.77 47.11
N SER A 40 11.67 54.59 46.74
CA SER A 40 12.32 55.30 45.66
C SER A 40 12.03 54.64 44.30
N GLN A 41 12.16 55.41 43.19
CA GLN A 41 12.06 54.89 41.85
C GLN A 41 13.11 53.79 41.62
N GLN A 42 14.29 53.91 42.20
CA GLN A 42 15.38 52.94 42.13
C GLN A 42 14.96 51.57 42.75
N ASP A 43 14.19 51.58 43.84
CA ASP A 43 13.72 50.37 44.50
C ASP A 43 12.70 49.63 43.62
N LEU A 44 11.81 50.39 42.94
CA LEU A 44 10.86 49.85 41.98
C LEU A 44 11.57 49.21 40.78
N ASP A 45 12.51 49.94 40.19
CA ASP A 45 13.30 49.49 39.01
C ASP A 45 14.08 48.21 39.41
N THR A 46 14.65 48.15 40.59
CA THR A 46 15.33 46.94 41.11
C THR A 46 14.39 45.77 41.24
N ALA A 47 13.19 45.97 41.78
CA ALA A 47 12.17 44.93 41.91
C ALA A 47 11.69 44.42 40.53
N LEU A 48 11.58 45.29 39.53
CA LEU A 48 11.23 44.96 38.16
C LEU A 48 12.31 44.09 37.52
N VAL A 49 13.57 44.48 37.60
CA VAL A 49 14.70 43.73 37.07
C VAL A 49 14.79 42.33 37.73
N ASN A 50 14.59 42.27 39.04
CA ASN A 50 14.61 41.00 39.74
C ASN A 50 13.51 40.02 39.28
N ARG A 51 12.29 40.57 39.04
CA ARG A 51 11.18 39.76 38.50
C ARG A 51 11.47 39.27 37.09
N ASP A 52 12.00 40.14 36.22
CA ASP A 52 12.35 39.81 34.85
C ASP A 52 13.48 38.77 34.81
N ALA A 53 14.47 38.88 35.66
CA ALA A 53 15.52 37.88 35.83
C ALA A 53 14.97 36.51 36.28
N ALA A 54 14.02 36.51 37.24
CA ALA A 54 13.39 35.32 37.68
C ALA A 54 12.56 34.61 36.59
N VAL A 55 11.86 35.40 35.77
CA VAL A 55 11.10 34.90 34.59
C VAL A 55 12.04 34.32 33.52
N ALA A 56 13.12 35.06 33.18
CA ALA A 56 14.11 34.57 32.20
C ALA A 56 14.74 33.24 32.64
N LEU A 57 15.05 33.12 33.93
CA LEU A 57 15.53 31.83 34.50
C LEU A 57 14.50 30.71 34.39
N GLN A 58 13.23 31.01 34.65
CA GLN A 58 12.13 30.04 34.49
C GLN A 58 12.04 29.53 33.06
N ASP A 59 12.11 30.45 32.09
CA ASP A 59 12.03 30.10 30.66
C ASP A 59 13.24 29.25 30.23
N SER A 60 14.40 29.55 30.74
CA SER A 60 15.60 28.71 30.54
C SER A 60 15.40 27.30 31.08
N LEU A 61 14.84 27.15 32.29
CA LEU A 61 14.54 25.85 32.87
C LEU A 61 13.44 25.09 32.11
N ARG A 62 12.43 25.80 31.56
CA ARG A 62 11.42 25.20 30.68
C ARG A 62 12.05 24.68 29.38
N ALA A 63 12.96 25.40 28.78
CA ALA A 63 13.73 24.95 27.63
C ALA A 63 14.53 23.67 27.94
N GLN A 64 15.14 23.61 29.15
CA GLN A 64 15.81 22.39 29.63
C GLN A 64 14.86 21.21 29.79
N VAL A 65 13.64 21.41 30.29
CA VAL A 65 12.60 20.35 30.34
C VAL A 65 12.28 19.84 28.95
N GLN A 66 12.14 20.74 27.95
CA GLN A 66 11.90 20.35 26.57
C GLN A 66 13.05 19.49 26.02
N GLN A 67 14.29 19.88 26.27
CA GLN A 67 15.48 19.10 25.88
C GLN A 67 15.45 17.69 26.49
N MET A 68 15.15 17.60 27.79
CA MET A 68 15.07 16.28 28.47
C MET A 68 13.91 15.44 27.96
N THR A 69 12.81 16.07 27.53
CA THR A 69 11.67 15.37 26.92
C THR A 69 12.06 14.72 25.59
N VAL A 70 12.77 15.46 24.75
CA VAL A 70 13.31 14.92 23.47
C VAL A 70 14.29 13.78 23.72
N ALA A 71 15.19 13.95 24.71
CA ALA A 71 16.14 12.88 25.08
C ALA A 71 15.44 11.60 25.59
N LEU A 72 14.33 11.74 26.32
CA LEU A 72 13.50 10.61 26.73
C LEU A 72 12.87 9.92 25.51
N ALA A 73 12.24 10.68 24.61
CA ALA A 73 11.62 10.13 23.43
C ALA A 73 12.65 9.37 22.54
N GLN A 74 13.87 9.90 22.41
CA GLN A 74 14.95 9.21 21.70
C GLN A 74 15.33 7.88 22.39
N ALA A 75 15.43 7.88 23.71
CA ALA A 75 15.75 6.67 24.46
C ALA A 75 14.64 5.61 24.36
N GLU A 76 13.36 6.03 24.35
CA GLU A 76 12.20 5.15 24.15
C GLU A 76 12.17 4.59 22.72
N THR A 77 12.49 5.39 21.71
CA THR A 77 12.62 4.92 20.33
C THR A 77 13.72 3.89 20.18
N ASN A 78 14.90 4.15 20.79
CA ASN A 78 16.01 3.20 20.77
C ASN A 78 15.66 1.87 21.47
N LEU A 79 14.88 1.93 22.55
CA LEU A 79 14.36 0.73 23.22
C LEU A 79 13.35 0.00 22.32
N ALA A 80 12.47 0.73 21.63
CA ALA A 80 11.48 0.13 20.72
C ALA A 80 12.17 -0.65 19.57
N TYR A 81 13.30 -0.18 19.07
CA TYR A 81 14.07 -0.90 18.05
C TYR A 81 14.65 -2.23 18.53
N SER A 82 14.71 -2.46 19.85
CA SER A 82 15.11 -3.77 20.40
C SER A 82 14.01 -4.82 20.29
N TYR A 83 12.79 -4.41 19.96
CA TYR A 83 11.64 -5.30 19.80
C TYR A 83 11.12 -5.25 18.36
N ILE A 84 11.52 -6.24 17.58
CA ILE A 84 11.06 -6.36 16.19
C ILE A 84 9.69 -7.05 16.19
N ARG A 85 8.68 -6.36 15.67
CA ARG A 85 7.31 -6.84 15.59
C ARG A 85 6.89 -6.99 14.14
N ALA A 86 6.05 -8.00 13.86
CA ALA A 86 5.41 -8.12 12.56
C ALA A 86 4.48 -6.92 12.32
N PRO A 87 4.53 -6.26 11.16
CA PRO A 87 3.68 -5.11 10.84
C PRO A 87 2.22 -5.50 10.57
N PHE A 88 1.96 -6.75 10.21
CA PHE A 88 0.65 -7.32 9.95
C PHE A 88 0.61 -8.79 10.37
N ALA A 89 -0.60 -9.36 10.46
CA ALA A 89 -0.81 -10.79 10.67
C ALA A 89 -0.47 -11.56 9.38
N GLY A 90 0.25 -12.67 9.49
CA GLY A 90 0.66 -13.43 8.33
C GLY A 90 1.48 -14.66 8.70
N TYR A 91 2.01 -15.34 7.68
CA TYR A 91 2.83 -16.53 7.82
C TYR A 91 4.31 -16.19 7.58
N ILE A 92 5.19 -16.82 8.36
CA ILE A 92 6.62 -16.70 8.14
C ILE A 92 6.97 -17.54 6.91
N ALA A 93 7.42 -16.86 5.85
CA ALA A 93 7.86 -17.51 4.62
C ALA A 93 9.34 -17.92 4.70
N GLU A 94 10.20 -17.06 5.26
CA GLU A 94 11.62 -17.31 5.38
C GLU A 94 12.14 -16.83 6.74
N ARG A 95 13.03 -17.62 7.31
CA ARG A 95 13.79 -17.27 8.51
C ARG A 95 15.28 -17.25 8.17
N ASN A 96 15.83 -16.06 8.05
CA ASN A 96 17.21 -15.86 7.58
C ASN A 96 18.25 -15.84 8.70
N LEU A 97 17.80 -15.68 9.96
CA LEU A 97 18.68 -15.66 11.12
C LEU A 97 18.16 -16.58 12.22
N ASP A 98 19.07 -17.27 12.87
CA ASP A 98 18.79 -18.13 14.01
C ASP A 98 18.87 -17.36 15.34
N PRO A 99 18.19 -17.84 16.40
CA PRO A 99 18.35 -17.30 17.73
C PRO A 99 19.83 -17.33 18.16
N GLY A 100 20.30 -16.18 18.67
CA GLY A 100 21.71 -15.99 19.04
C GLY A 100 22.58 -15.38 17.93
N ALA A 101 22.09 -15.24 16.71
CA ALA A 101 22.79 -14.53 15.65
C ALA A 101 22.94 -13.04 15.97
N TYR A 102 24.09 -12.49 15.64
CA TYR A 102 24.33 -11.05 15.79
C TYR A 102 23.65 -10.25 14.67
N VAL A 103 22.85 -9.27 15.05
CA VAL A 103 22.23 -8.32 14.13
C VAL A 103 22.91 -6.96 14.29
N SER A 104 23.60 -6.50 13.26
CA SER A 104 24.19 -5.17 13.25
C SER A 104 23.13 -4.11 13.04
N GLY A 105 23.09 -3.09 13.91
CA GLY A 105 22.20 -1.92 13.75
C GLY A 105 22.70 -0.91 12.72
N THR A 106 23.86 -1.11 12.12
CA THR A 106 24.38 -0.25 11.05
C THR A 106 24.08 -0.87 9.69
N THR A 107 23.62 -0.06 8.77
CA THR A 107 23.34 -0.39 7.37
C THR A 107 24.61 -0.71 6.55
N ALA A 108 25.66 -1.19 7.20
CA ALA A 108 26.86 -1.64 6.51
C ALA A 108 26.57 -2.92 5.74
N SER A 109 26.56 -2.79 4.46
CA SER A 109 26.46 -3.74 3.36
C SER A 109 27.29 -5.02 3.53
N THR A 110 26.89 -5.91 4.43
CA THR A 110 27.31 -7.29 4.33
C THR A 110 26.13 -8.08 3.77
N SER A 111 26.37 -8.77 2.71
CA SER A 111 25.43 -9.47 1.83
C SER A 111 24.42 -10.43 2.49
N THR A 112 24.58 -10.69 3.78
CA THR A 112 23.70 -11.56 4.57
C THR A 112 22.51 -10.82 5.19
N VAL A 113 22.60 -9.49 5.44
CA VAL A 113 21.53 -8.69 6.07
C VAL A 113 20.57 -8.09 5.04
N SER A 114 20.91 -8.19 3.75
CA SER A 114 20.08 -7.71 2.63
C SER A 114 18.72 -8.40 2.53
N ARG A 115 18.52 -9.56 3.17
CA ARG A 115 17.28 -10.35 3.10
C ARG A 115 16.34 -10.14 4.30
N GLY A 116 16.70 -9.30 5.26
CA GLY A 116 15.93 -9.15 6.50
C GLY A 116 16.13 -10.33 7.47
N ILE A 117 15.52 -10.24 8.66
CA ILE A 117 15.60 -11.28 9.71
C ILE A 117 14.59 -12.39 9.42
N LEU A 118 13.38 -11.99 9.11
CA LEU A 118 12.23 -12.83 8.80
C LEU A 118 11.49 -12.22 7.62
N SER A 119 10.93 -13.07 6.76
CA SER A 119 9.97 -12.69 5.74
C SER A 119 8.57 -13.11 6.16
N VAL A 120 7.64 -12.18 6.23
CA VAL A 120 6.24 -12.42 6.59
C VAL A 120 5.38 -12.16 5.37
N HIS A 121 4.55 -13.14 4.98
CA HIS A 121 3.64 -13.03 3.87
C HIS A 121 2.20 -12.98 4.37
N ASP A 122 1.42 -12.05 3.82
CA ASP A 122 -0.02 -12.12 3.84
C ASP A 122 -0.46 -13.13 2.78
N VAL A 123 -1.25 -14.12 3.18
CA VAL A 123 -1.71 -15.20 2.31
C VAL A 123 -3.23 -15.18 2.09
N GLU A 124 -3.95 -14.22 2.68
CA GLU A 124 -5.41 -14.12 2.53
C GLU A 124 -5.81 -13.74 1.09
N THR A 125 -4.95 -12.97 0.42
CA THR A 125 -5.13 -12.60 -0.98
C THR A 125 -3.89 -12.97 -1.77
N VAL A 126 -4.06 -13.75 -2.81
CA VAL A 126 -2.98 -14.08 -3.74
C VAL A 126 -3.12 -13.23 -5.00
N ARG A 127 -2.03 -12.62 -5.40
CA ARG A 127 -1.94 -11.84 -6.62
C ARG A 127 -1.25 -12.63 -7.72
N THR A 128 -1.96 -12.82 -8.82
CA THR A 128 -1.42 -13.43 -10.04
C THR A 128 -1.07 -12.32 -11.02
N LEU A 129 0.16 -12.37 -11.54
CA LEU A 129 0.64 -11.48 -12.59
C LEU A 129 0.51 -12.19 -13.93
N ILE A 130 -0.21 -11.58 -14.87
CA ILE A 130 -0.35 -12.08 -16.24
C ILE A 130 0.20 -11.07 -17.23
N GLU A 131 0.77 -11.57 -18.31
CA GLU A 131 1.27 -10.75 -19.39
C GLU A 131 0.29 -10.80 -20.56
N VAL A 132 -0.33 -9.67 -20.86
CA VAL A 132 -1.29 -9.51 -21.96
C VAL A 132 -0.59 -8.86 -23.13
N VAL A 133 -0.72 -9.43 -24.33
CA VAL A 133 -0.13 -8.87 -25.55
C VAL A 133 -0.79 -7.53 -25.91
N GLU A 134 -0.01 -6.63 -26.49
CA GLU A 134 -0.40 -5.25 -26.80
C GLU A 134 -1.76 -5.12 -27.50
N LYS A 135 -2.05 -6.02 -28.47
CA LYS A 135 -3.32 -6.00 -29.23
C LYS A 135 -4.56 -6.30 -28.39
N ASP A 136 -4.41 -7.05 -27.30
CA ASP A 136 -5.52 -7.49 -26.45
C ASP A 136 -5.70 -6.60 -25.20
N VAL A 137 -4.72 -5.73 -24.91
CA VAL A 137 -4.78 -4.80 -23.78
C VAL A 137 -6.04 -3.91 -23.78
N PRO A 138 -6.52 -3.36 -24.92
CA PRO A 138 -7.73 -2.53 -24.93
C PRO A 138 -8.99 -3.27 -24.50
N LEU A 139 -9.00 -4.61 -24.55
CA LEU A 139 -10.12 -5.45 -24.16
C LEU A 139 -10.15 -5.69 -22.64
N VAL A 140 -9.02 -5.52 -21.94
CA VAL A 140 -8.89 -5.79 -20.52
C VAL A 140 -9.17 -4.53 -19.72
N GLN A 141 -10.07 -4.63 -18.73
CA GLN A 141 -10.46 -3.54 -17.86
C GLN A 141 -10.40 -3.96 -16.38
N VAL A 142 -10.09 -3.00 -15.51
CA VAL A 142 -10.14 -3.21 -14.08
C VAL A 142 -11.56 -3.58 -13.64
N GLY A 143 -11.68 -4.59 -12.77
CA GLY A 143 -12.94 -5.13 -12.28
C GLY A 143 -13.46 -6.35 -13.05
N GLN A 144 -12.90 -6.68 -14.21
CA GLN A 144 -13.29 -7.87 -14.97
C GLN A 144 -13.01 -9.15 -14.17
N ARG A 145 -13.90 -10.12 -14.32
CA ARG A 145 -13.71 -11.47 -13.75
C ARG A 145 -12.59 -12.19 -14.49
N ALA A 146 -11.80 -12.89 -13.72
CA ALA A 146 -10.77 -13.78 -14.22
C ALA A 146 -10.90 -15.17 -13.57
N ASP A 147 -10.94 -16.20 -14.37
CA ASP A 147 -10.94 -17.60 -13.92
C ASP A 147 -9.50 -18.10 -13.93
N VAL A 148 -9.01 -18.47 -12.76
CA VAL A 148 -7.61 -18.88 -12.54
C VAL A 148 -7.55 -20.37 -12.22
N ARG A 149 -6.77 -21.11 -12.98
CA ARG A 149 -6.47 -22.53 -12.74
C ARG A 149 -5.00 -22.68 -12.39
N ALA A 150 -4.72 -22.97 -11.12
CA ALA A 150 -3.37 -23.27 -10.68
C ALA A 150 -2.94 -24.66 -11.16
N GLU A 151 -1.71 -24.82 -11.60
CA GLU A 151 -1.20 -26.14 -12.04
C GLU A 151 -1.24 -27.20 -10.93
N ALA A 152 -1.12 -26.77 -9.66
CA ALA A 152 -1.25 -27.65 -8.50
C ALA A 152 -2.68 -28.16 -8.28
N TYR A 153 -3.69 -27.50 -8.85
CA TYR A 153 -5.12 -27.80 -8.72
C TYR A 153 -5.83 -27.72 -10.08
N PRO A 154 -5.53 -28.64 -11.03
CA PRO A 154 -5.94 -28.51 -12.43
C PRO A 154 -7.46 -28.59 -12.65
N ASN A 155 -8.18 -29.26 -11.74
CA ASN A 155 -9.62 -29.44 -11.81
C ASN A 155 -10.43 -28.37 -11.07
N GLU A 156 -9.76 -27.39 -10.45
CA GLU A 156 -10.42 -26.34 -9.69
C GLU A 156 -10.22 -24.99 -10.37
N VAL A 157 -11.27 -24.17 -10.33
CA VAL A 157 -11.25 -22.81 -10.83
C VAL A 157 -11.35 -21.87 -9.65
N PHE A 158 -10.36 -21.01 -9.51
CA PHE A 158 -10.34 -19.95 -8.52
C PHE A 158 -10.82 -18.66 -9.19
N GLU A 159 -11.87 -18.06 -8.65
CA GLU A 159 -12.39 -16.80 -9.18
C GLU A 159 -11.58 -15.62 -8.67
N GLY A 160 -11.03 -14.85 -9.59
CA GLY A 160 -10.32 -13.61 -9.33
C GLY A 160 -10.93 -12.42 -10.05
N ARG A 161 -10.36 -11.25 -9.79
CA ARG A 161 -10.70 -10.01 -10.48
C ARG A 161 -9.45 -9.25 -10.89
N VAL A 162 -9.51 -8.63 -12.06
CA VAL A 162 -8.50 -7.69 -12.51
C VAL A 162 -8.52 -6.48 -11.58
N THR A 163 -7.43 -6.25 -10.86
CA THR A 163 -7.31 -5.13 -9.92
C THR A 163 -6.47 -3.99 -10.45
N ARG A 164 -5.48 -4.31 -11.28
CA ARG A 164 -4.60 -3.29 -11.85
C ARG A 164 -4.05 -3.70 -13.21
N ILE A 165 -3.87 -2.71 -14.06
CA ILE A 165 -3.15 -2.82 -15.34
C ILE A 165 -1.93 -1.90 -15.23
N VAL A 166 -0.74 -2.47 -15.32
CA VAL A 166 0.51 -1.70 -15.24
C VAL A 166 0.66 -0.88 -16.53
N GLN A 167 0.72 0.45 -16.40
CA GLN A 167 0.77 1.38 -17.54
C GLN A 167 2.16 1.46 -18.19
N ALA A 168 2.85 0.31 -18.26
CA ALA A 168 4.17 0.22 -18.88
C ALA A 168 4.23 -1.02 -19.78
N LEU A 169 4.48 -0.78 -21.05
CA LEU A 169 4.69 -1.85 -22.03
C LEU A 169 6.13 -2.40 -21.91
N ASN A 170 6.25 -3.69 -21.76
CA ASN A 170 7.53 -4.38 -21.88
C ASN A 170 7.91 -4.41 -23.38
N ARG A 171 8.94 -3.64 -23.74
CA ARG A 171 9.36 -3.50 -25.15
C ARG A 171 9.93 -4.78 -25.76
N ALA A 172 10.48 -5.66 -24.94
CA ALA A 172 11.08 -6.91 -25.42
C ALA A 172 10.03 -7.95 -25.80
N THR A 173 8.98 -8.07 -24.97
CA THR A 173 7.88 -9.06 -25.15
C THR A 173 6.65 -8.47 -25.81
N ARG A 174 6.53 -7.13 -25.88
CA ARG A 174 5.33 -6.38 -26.28
C ARG A 174 4.09 -6.78 -25.50
N THR A 175 4.27 -6.93 -24.19
CA THR A 175 3.20 -7.27 -23.25
C THR A 175 3.04 -6.20 -22.20
N MET A 176 1.85 -6.12 -21.60
CA MET A 176 1.55 -5.34 -20.40
C MET A 176 1.20 -6.29 -19.27
N THR A 177 1.71 -5.99 -18.08
CA THR A 177 1.41 -6.77 -16.88
C THR A 177 0.04 -6.37 -16.35
N VAL A 178 -0.81 -7.36 -16.13
CA VAL A 178 -2.12 -7.21 -15.49
C VAL A 178 -2.11 -8.00 -14.18
N GLU A 179 -2.62 -7.38 -13.12
CA GLU A 179 -2.70 -7.98 -11.80
C GLU A 179 -4.13 -8.48 -11.56
N VAL A 180 -4.22 -9.73 -11.17
CA VAL A 180 -5.47 -10.40 -10.81
C VAL A 180 -5.37 -10.82 -9.34
N ASP A 181 -6.23 -10.29 -8.50
CA ASP A 181 -6.29 -10.66 -7.09
C ASP A 181 -7.35 -11.76 -6.88
N LEU A 182 -6.97 -12.78 -6.10
CA LEU A 182 -7.79 -13.93 -5.76
C LEU A 182 -7.93 -14.03 -4.24
N PRO A 183 -9.12 -14.24 -3.69
CA PRO A 183 -9.29 -14.61 -2.29
C PRO A 183 -8.70 -16.01 -2.06
N ASN A 184 -7.97 -16.19 -0.97
CA ASN A 184 -7.31 -17.46 -0.61
C ASN A 184 -7.60 -17.79 0.85
N THR A 185 -8.89 -17.85 1.19
CA THR A 185 -9.36 -18.05 2.57
C THR A 185 -8.98 -19.43 3.15
N ASP A 186 -8.76 -20.41 2.31
CA ASP A 186 -8.30 -21.76 2.66
C ASP A 186 -6.77 -21.90 2.66
N HIS A 187 -6.04 -20.82 2.30
CA HIS A 187 -4.58 -20.74 2.27
C HIS A 187 -3.89 -21.81 1.40
N ARG A 188 -4.62 -22.32 0.39
CA ARG A 188 -4.12 -23.38 -0.51
C ARG A 188 -3.20 -22.85 -1.59
N LEU A 189 -3.49 -21.65 -2.09
CA LEU A 189 -2.64 -21.00 -3.07
C LEU A 189 -1.40 -20.40 -2.39
N LYS A 190 -0.25 -20.61 -2.99
CA LYS A 190 1.03 -20.14 -2.44
C LYS A 190 1.78 -19.31 -3.49
N GLY A 191 2.53 -18.34 -3.02
CA GLY A 191 3.43 -17.58 -3.89
C GLY A 191 4.40 -18.50 -4.64
N GLY A 192 4.63 -18.19 -5.91
CA GLY A 192 5.49 -19.00 -6.79
C GLY A 192 4.78 -20.14 -7.53
N MET A 193 3.49 -20.37 -7.31
CA MET A 193 2.71 -21.33 -8.13
C MET A 193 2.47 -20.76 -9.52
N PHE A 194 2.52 -21.63 -10.53
CA PHE A 194 2.11 -21.30 -11.89
C PHE A 194 0.61 -21.50 -12.04
N ALA A 195 -0.01 -20.59 -12.80
CA ALA A 195 -1.43 -20.65 -13.06
C ALA A 195 -1.75 -20.22 -14.49
N ARG A 196 -2.82 -20.77 -15.05
CA ARG A 196 -3.44 -20.31 -16.28
C ARG A 196 -4.61 -19.41 -15.92
N VAL A 197 -4.66 -18.22 -16.52
CA VAL A 197 -5.68 -17.22 -16.26
C VAL A 197 -6.48 -16.96 -17.52
N GLU A 198 -7.78 -17.01 -17.40
CA GLU A 198 -8.75 -16.68 -18.45
C GLU A 198 -9.53 -15.43 -18.01
N VAL A 199 -9.28 -14.30 -18.63
CA VAL A 199 -9.98 -13.04 -18.34
C VAL A 199 -11.21 -12.92 -19.21
N LEU A 200 -12.37 -12.71 -18.60
CA LEU A 200 -13.63 -12.53 -19.31
C LEU A 200 -13.75 -11.08 -19.81
N VAL A 201 -13.38 -10.84 -21.06
CA VAL A 201 -13.31 -9.50 -21.65
C VAL A 201 -14.62 -9.01 -22.24
N GLY A 202 -15.57 -9.89 -22.51
CA GLY A 202 -16.91 -9.52 -23.03
C GLY A 202 -17.88 -10.70 -22.95
N LYS A 203 -19.17 -10.37 -23.00
CA LYS A 203 -20.26 -11.34 -23.18
C LYS A 203 -21.14 -10.84 -24.32
N HIS A 204 -21.28 -11.67 -25.34
CA HIS A 204 -22.22 -11.43 -26.44
C HIS A 204 -23.36 -12.44 -26.36
N PRO A 205 -24.38 -12.22 -25.51
CA PRO A 205 -25.42 -13.23 -25.20
C PRO A 205 -26.29 -13.57 -26.43
N GLN A 206 -26.31 -12.72 -27.45
CA GLN A 206 -27.08 -12.92 -28.70
C GLN A 206 -26.14 -13.22 -29.90
N ALA A 207 -24.89 -13.64 -29.65
CA ALA A 207 -23.96 -13.93 -30.72
C ALA A 207 -24.42 -15.15 -31.52
N ILE A 208 -24.50 -15.01 -32.83
CA ILE A 208 -24.71 -16.15 -33.76
C ILE A 208 -23.38 -16.92 -33.82
N GLN A 209 -23.41 -18.17 -33.40
CA GLN A 209 -22.21 -19.01 -33.36
C GLN A 209 -22.35 -20.16 -34.33
N ILE A 210 -21.38 -20.31 -35.22
CA ILE A 210 -21.30 -21.42 -36.16
C ILE A 210 -20.04 -22.28 -35.89
N PRO A 211 -20.05 -23.58 -36.25
CA PRO A 211 -18.84 -24.38 -36.24
C PRO A 211 -17.76 -23.78 -37.14
N LEU A 212 -16.53 -23.84 -36.69
CA LEU A 212 -15.41 -23.27 -37.46
C LEU A 212 -15.27 -23.96 -38.86
N ASP A 213 -15.61 -25.24 -38.94
CA ASP A 213 -15.57 -26.05 -40.13
C ASP A 213 -16.64 -25.62 -41.19
N ALA A 214 -17.66 -24.87 -40.78
CA ALA A 214 -18.67 -24.31 -41.70
C ALA A 214 -18.16 -23.05 -42.43
N VAL A 215 -17.04 -22.48 -41.99
CA VAL A 215 -16.47 -21.28 -42.60
C VAL A 215 -15.55 -21.67 -43.73
N SER A 216 -15.85 -21.22 -44.94
CA SER A 216 -15.00 -21.34 -46.09
C SER A 216 -14.28 -20.00 -46.38
N ARG A 217 -13.03 -20.07 -46.85
CA ARG A 217 -12.24 -18.90 -47.21
C ARG A 217 -11.92 -18.94 -48.72
N LEU A 218 -12.20 -17.86 -49.39
CA LEU A 218 -11.78 -17.68 -50.77
C LEU A 218 -11.05 -16.34 -50.87
N GLU A 219 -9.74 -16.40 -51.22
CA GLU A 219 -8.84 -15.26 -51.22
C GLU A 219 -8.85 -14.54 -49.83
N GLU A 220 -9.28 -13.29 -49.77
CA GLU A 220 -9.36 -12.51 -48.55
C GLU A 220 -10.77 -12.52 -47.87
N SER A 221 -11.77 -13.14 -48.53
CA SER A 221 -13.16 -13.15 -48.10
C SER A 221 -13.52 -14.44 -47.37
N GLN A 222 -14.28 -14.29 -46.27
CA GLN A 222 -14.84 -15.40 -45.50
C GLN A 222 -16.34 -15.51 -45.81
N TYR A 223 -16.81 -16.75 -46.04
CA TYR A 223 -18.21 -17.00 -46.37
C TYR A 223 -18.67 -18.35 -45.81
N VAL A 224 -19.99 -18.47 -45.67
CA VAL A 224 -20.66 -19.71 -45.32
C VAL A 224 -21.71 -20.05 -46.39
N TYR A 225 -22.02 -21.33 -46.48
CA TYR A 225 -23.11 -21.78 -47.36
C TYR A 225 -24.39 -21.94 -46.52
N VAL A 226 -25.44 -21.24 -46.92
CA VAL A 226 -26.78 -21.30 -46.32
C VAL A 226 -27.70 -21.99 -47.30
N VAL A 227 -28.53 -22.93 -46.81
CA VAL A 227 -29.53 -23.59 -47.63
C VAL A 227 -30.79 -22.79 -47.64
N LYS A 228 -31.21 -22.29 -48.83
CA LYS A 228 -32.44 -21.57 -49.01
C LYS A 228 -33.15 -22.16 -50.28
N ASP A 229 -34.44 -22.54 -50.12
CA ASP A 229 -35.25 -23.17 -51.17
C ASP A 229 -34.57 -24.41 -51.80
N GLY A 230 -33.89 -25.22 -50.98
CA GLY A 230 -33.20 -26.43 -51.39
C GLY A 230 -31.89 -26.22 -52.20
N LYS A 231 -31.40 -24.98 -52.25
CA LYS A 231 -30.16 -24.59 -52.93
C LYS A 231 -29.17 -23.98 -51.93
N ALA A 232 -27.88 -24.28 -52.11
CA ALA A 232 -26.85 -23.66 -51.33
C ALA A 232 -26.50 -22.25 -51.85
N HIS A 233 -26.60 -21.25 -51.02
CA HIS A 233 -26.25 -19.87 -51.33
C HIS A 233 -25.00 -19.49 -50.53
N GLN A 234 -24.04 -18.92 -51.21
CA GLN A 234 -22.81 -18.40 -50.61
C GLN A 234 -23.11 -17.03 -49.97
N VAL A 235 -22.93 -16.90 -48.66
CA VAL A 235 -23.15 -15.65 -47.92
C VAL A 235 -21.83 -15.19 -47.32
N PRO A 236 -21.37 -13.96 -47.64
CA PRO A 236 -20.16 -13.41 -47.05
C PRO A 236 -20.46 -13.07 -45.57
N VAL A 237 -19.49 -13.40 -44.69
CA VAL A 237 -19.61 -13.20 -43.26
C VAL A 237 -18.40 -12.46 -42.69
N GLU A 238 -18.69 -11.61 -41.69
CA GLU A 238 -17.65 -11.04 -40.84
C GLU A 238 -17.59 -11.85 -39.55
N LEU A 239 -16.43 -12.43 -39.25
CA LEU A 239 -16.23 -13.25 -38.07
C LEU A 239 -15.77 -12.39 -36.88
N GLY A 240 -16.27 -12.73 -35.70
CA GLY A 240 -15.93 -12.11 -34.42
C GLY A 240 -15.05 -13.01 -33.55
N ALA A 241 -15.41 -13.11 -32.26
CA ALA A 241 -14.68 -13.90 -31.30
C ALA A 241 -14.72 -15.40 -31.63
N ARG A 242 -13.62 -16.08 -31.35
CA ARG A 242 -13.49 -17.53 -31.52
C ARG A 242 -13.37 -18.21 -30.17
N ALA A 243 -14.18 -19.24 -29.95
CA ALA A 243 -14.14 -20.07 -28.75
C ALA A 243 -14.10 -21.55 -29.16
N GLU A 244 -13.04 -22.24 -28.79
CA GLU A 244 -12.82 -23.66 -29.11
C GLU A 244 -13.03 -23.97 -30.59
N ASN A 245 -14.10 -24.72 -30.92
CA ASN A 245 -14.45 -25.11 -32.29
C ASN A 245 -15.59 -24.26 -32.89
N ARG A 246 -15.95 -23.11 -32.26
CA ARG A 246 -16.99 -22.21 -32.73
C ARG A 246 -16.43 -20.81 -32.99
N VAL A 247 -17.07 -20.11 -33.92
CA VAL A 247 -16.74 -18.72 -34.23
C VAL A 247 -18.03 -17.90 -34.27
N GLU A 248 -17.97 -16.71 -33.71
CA GLU A 248 -19.04 -15.73 -33.78
C GLU A 248 -19.15 -15.13 -35.19
N VAL A 249 -20.36 -14.98 -35.66
CA VAL A 249 -20.66 -14.20 -36.88
C VAL A 249 -21.23 -12.86 -36.46
N VAL A 250 -20.46 -11.79 -36.76
CA VAL A 250 -20.84 -10.41 -36.41
C VAL A 250 -21.80 -9.83 -37.47
N LYS A 251 -21.60 -10.20 -38.75
CA LYS A 251 -22.43 -9.78 -39.86
C LYS A 251 -22.54 -10.87 -40.91
N GLY A 252 -23.66 -10.91 -41.59
CA GLY A 252 -23.91 -11.79 -42.73
C GLY A 252 -25.00 -12.83 -42.51
N LEU A 253 -25.33 -13.18 -41.26
CA LEU A 253 -26.41 -14.09 -40.90
C LEU A 253 -27.47 -13.40 -40.04
N ALA A 254 -28.72 -13.84 -40.15
CA ALA A 254 -29.83 -13.39 -39.32
C ALA A 254 -30.13 -14.32 -38.14
N GLY A 255 -29.63 -15.56 -38.17
CA GLY A 255 -29.72 -16.53 -37.09
C GLY A 255 -30.84 -17.53 -37.19
N ASP A 256 -31.60 -17.50 -38.27
CA ASP A 256 -32.69 -18.40 -38.62
C ASP A 256 -32.38 -19.28 -39.87
N GLU A 257 -31.17 -19.15 -40.38
CA GLU A 257 -30.70 -19.92 -41.54
C GLU A 257 -30.38 -21.37 -41.20
N GLN A 258 -30.53 -22.26 -42.18
CA GLN A 258 -30.13 -23.66 -42.13
C GLN A 258 -28.88 -23.94 -42.97
#